data_78fd2d8b71e552b605fe4952db703d1a
#
_entry.id   78fd2d8b71e552b605fe4952db703d1a
#
_cell.length_a   1.000
_cell.length_b   1.000
_cell.length_c   1.000
_cell.angle_alpha   90.00
_cell.angle_beta   90.00
_cell.angle_gamma   90.00
#
_symmetry.space_group_name_H-M   'P 1'
#
loop_
_entity.id
_entity.type
_entity.pdbx_description
1 polymer ?
#
loop_
_entity_poly.entity_id
_entity_poly.type
_entity_poly.pdbx_seq_one_letter_code
_entity_poly.pdbx_strand_id
1 'polypeptide(L)'
;MTTPSASQSKTSPLVIRSAIVASLGGLLFGFDTAVISGAEEKLKALYALSSFGEGMIVAIATIGTILGAIVAGRLADHFGRKPVLFWIGILFGVGALATALAPTPDLVAGAGGAMTASSSMPITFFMVFRFLGGVGVGMSSVVAPIYTAEIAPARVRGRLVGLVQFNIVF
;
A
#
# COMPACT_ATOMS: atom_id res chain seq x y z
N MET A 1 53.22 -2.45 -9.25
CA MET A 1 51.84 -1.97 -9.06
C MET A 1 50.93 -3.19 -8.92
N THR A 2 50.67 -3.62 -7.69
CA THR A 2 49.79 -4.75 -7.41
C THR A 2 48.36 -4.18 -7.33
N THR A 3 47.54 -4.49 -8.32
CA THR A 3 46.07 -4.19 -8.28
C THR A 3 45.45 -4.93 -7.11
N PRO A 4 44.72 -4.26 -6.21
CA PRO A 4 44.01 -4.96 -5.15
C PRO A 4 42.95 -5.85 -5.81
N SER A 5 43.01 -7.15 -5.60
CA SER A 5 42.00 -8.11 -5.91
C SER A 5 40.67 -7.66 -5.25
N ALA A 6 39.73 -7.24 -6.06
CA ALA A 6 38.38 -6.96 -5.58
C ALA A 6 37.81 -8.26 -5.03
N SER A 7 37.84 -8.38 -3.71
CA SER A 7 37.16 -9.44 -2.98
C SER A 7 35.71 -9.48 -3.46
N GLN A 8 35.35 -10.51 -4.21
CA GLN A 8 33.97 -10.79 -4.60
C GLN A 8 33.18 -11.13 -3.35
N SER A 9 32.63 -10.14 -2.68
CA SER A 9 31.72 -10.38 -1.56
C SER A 9 30.51 -11.13 -2.11
N LYS A 10 30.44 -12.42 -1.81
CA LYS A 10 29.25 -13.24 -2.10
C LYS A 10 28.06 -12.54 -1.50
N THR A 11 27.04 -12.25 -2.30
CA THR A 11 25.80 -11.64 -1.81
C THR A 11 25.24 -12.51 -0.69
N SER A 12 25.18 -11.99 0.52
CA SER A 12 24.71 -12.75 1.68
C SER A 12 23.24 -13.18 1.44
N PRO A 13 22.86 -14.42 1.73
CA PRO A 13 21.48 -14.87 1.64
C PRO A 13 20.53 -14.01 2.48
N LEU A 14 21.03 -13.38 3.55
CA LEU A 14 20.27 -12.43 4.36
C LEU A 14 19.86 -11.19 3.56
N VAL A 15 20.74 -10.65 2.73
CA VAL A 15 20.46 -9.48 1.88
C VAL A 15 19.36 -9.80 0.86
N ILE A 16 19.44 -10.98 0.25
CA ILE A 16 18.44 -11.42 -0.72
C ILE A 16 17.06 -11.59 -0.04
N ARG A 17 17.03 -12.25 1.11
CA ARG A 17 15.79 -12.40 1.89
C ARG A 17 15.19 -11.07 2.30
N SER A 18 16.01 -10.14 2.80
CA SER A 18 15.54 -8.81 3.18
C SER A 18 15.01 -8.01 1.99
N ALA A 19 15.64 -8.12 0.82
CA ALA A 19 15.17 -7.47 -0.40
C ALA A 19 13.84 -8.07 -0.90
N ILE A 20 13.68 -9.40 -0.82
CA ILE A 20 12.42 -10.07 -1.16
C ILE A 20 11.31 -9.59 -0.22
N VAL A 21 11.55 -9.57 1.08
CA VAL A 21 10.55 -9.10 2.06
C VAL A 21 10.18 -7.63 1.80
N ALA A 22 11.18 -6.77 1.53
CA ALA A 22 10.91 -5.38 1.19
C ALA A 22 10.11 -5.23 -0.12
N SER A 23 10.33 -6.11 -1.10
CA SER A 23 9.61 -6.09 -2.37
C SER A 23 8.13 -6.48 -2.24
N LEU A 24 7.75 -7.22 -1.19
CA LEU A 24 6.34 -7.50 -0.90
C LEU A 24 5.54 -6.22 -0.63
N GLY A 25 6.18 -5.15 -0.14
CA GLY A 25 5.54 -3.83 -0.04
C GLY A 25 5.07 -3.29 -1.39
N GLY A 26 5.83 -3.53 -2.47
CA GLY A 26 5.41 -3.21 -3.84
C GLY A 26 4.23 -4.05 -4.31
N LEU A 27 4.26 -5.36 -4.02
CA LEU A 27 3.16 -6.28 -4.34
C LEU A 27 1.85 -5.88 -3.66
N LEU A 28 1.91 -5.44 -2.39
CA LEU A 28 0.73 -4.96 -1.67
C LEU A 28 0.10 -3.75 -2.36
N PHE A 29 0.90 -2.85 -2.92
CA PHE A 29 0.40 -1.71 -3.70
C PHE A 29 -0.37 -2.16 -4.95
N GLY A 30 0.23 -3.03 -5.77
CA GLY A 30 -0.40 -3.56 -6.96
C GLY A 30 -1.68 -4.33 -6.65
N PHE A 31 -1.63 -5.20 -5.64
CA PHE A 31 -2.77 -5.98 -5.17
C PHE A 31 -3.92 -5.08 -4.68
N ASP A 32 -3.63 -4.04 -3.90
CA ASP A 32 -4.65 -3.11 -3.41
C ASP A 32 -5.38 -2.41 -4.57
N THR A 33 -4.63 -1.97 -5.58
CA THR A 33 -5.19 -1.34 -6.79
C THR A 33 -6.03 -2.33 -7.60
N ALA A 34 -5.58 -3.56 -7.78
CA ALA A 34 -6.31 -4.59 -8.52
C ALA A 34 -7.61 -5.01 -7.81
N VAL A 35 -7.55 -5.18 -6.47
CA VAL A 35 -8.73 -5.55 -5.67
C VAL A 35 -9.80 -4.48 -5.73
N ILE A 36 -9.44 -3.19 -5.59
CA ILE A 36 -10.45 -2.14 -5.64
C ILE A 36 -11.08 -2.01 -7.01
N SER A 37 -10.29 -2.11 -8.08
CA SER A 37 -10.81 -2.08 -9.45
C SER A 37 -11.80 -3.22 -9.72
N GLY A 38 -11.54 -4.42 -9.17
CA GLY A 38 -12.45 -5.56 -9.28
C GLY A 38 -13.67 -5.48 -8.37
N ALA A 39 -13.59 -4.71 -7.27
CA ALA A 39 -14.67 -4.58 -6.29
C ALA A 39 -15.57 -3.35 -6.51
N GLU A 40 -15.15 -2.41 -7.35
CA GLU A 40 -15.79 -1.09 -7.53
C GLU A 40 -17.28 -1.19 -7.85
N GLU A 41 -17.65 -2.04 -8.81
CA GLU A 41 -19.03 -2.23 -9.21
C GLU A 41 -19.90 -2.82 -8.09
N LYS A 42 -19.33 -3.77 -7.32
CA LYS A 42 -20.01 -4.35 -6.16
C LYS A 42 -20.17 -3.37 -5.01
N LEU A 43 -19.14 -2.55 -4.75
CA LEU A 43 -19.18 -1.51 -3.74
C LEU A 43 -20.23 -0.44 -4.08
N LYS A 44 -20.32 -0.06 -5.35
CA LYS A 44 -21.34 0.86 -5.84
C LYS A 44 -22.74 0.33 -5.57
N ALA A 45 -23.00 -0.94 -5.88
CA ALA A 45 -24.30 -1.56 -5.63
C ALA A 45 -24.57 -1.72 -4.12
N LEU A 46 -23.57 -2.15 -3.33
CA LEU A 46 -23.72 -2.42 -1.90
C LEU A 46 -23.99 -1.16 -1.07
N TYR A 47 -23.32 -0.06 -1.40
CA TYR A 47 -23.45 1.21 -0.68
C TYR A 47 -24.39 2.19 -1.38
N ALA A 48 -25.06 1.79 -2.47
CA ALA A 48 -25.93 2.63 -3.30
C ALA A 48 -25.26 3.97 -3.67
N LEU A 49 -23.99 3.90 -4.12
CA LEU A 49 -23.17 5.07 -4.36
C LEU A 49 -23.58 5.81 -5.63
N SER A 50 -23.59 7.14 -5.54
CA SER A 50 -23.56 7.99 -6.72
C SER A 50 -22.18 7.92 -7.40
N SER A 51 -22.07 8.36 -8.65
CA SER A 51 -20.79 8.44 -9.36
C SER A 51 -19.75 9.31 -8.61
N PHE A 52 -20.18 10.30 -7.85
CA PHE A 52 -19.32 11.08 -6.98
C PHE A 52 -18.79 10.26 -5.79
N GLY A 53 -19.65 9.47 -5.14
CA GLY A 53 -19.26 8.59 -4.03
C GLY A 53 -18.25 7.52 -4.45
N GLU A 54 -18.42 6.95 -5.64
CA GLU A 54 -17.52 6.01 -6.27
C GLU A 54 -16.13 6.61 -6.48
N GLY A 55 -16.06 7.78 -7.11
CA GLY A 55 -14.81 8.52 -7.27
C GLY A 55 -14.15 8.88 -5.94
N MET A 56 -14.94 9.17 -4.89
CA MET A 56 -14.41 9.51 -3.57
C MET A 56 -13.75 8.32 -2.88
N ILE A 57 -14.26 7.10 -3.03
CA ILE A 57 -13.62 5.88 -2.49
C ILE A 57 -12.22 5.69 -3.07
N VAL A 58 -12.06 5.91 -4.37
CA VAL A 58 -10.75 5.81 -5.04
C VAL A 58 -9.85 6.97 -4.65
N ALA A 59 -10.38 8.19 -4.65
CA ALA A 59 -9.64 9.39 -4.33
C ALA A 59 -9.08 9.39 -2.91
N ILE A 60 -9.83 8.91 -1.91
CA ILE A 60 -9.40 8.93 -0.51
C ILE A 60 -8.15 8.07 -0.27
N ALA A 61 -8.05 6.91 -0.92
CA ALA A 61 -6.87 6.06 -0.86
C ALA A 61 -5.67 6.75 -1.53
N THR A 62 -5.89 7.40 -2.67
CA THR A 62 -4.85 8.14 -3.40
C THR A 62 -4.33 9.31 -2.57
N ILE A 63 -5.21 10.07 -1.91
CA ILE A 63 -4.82 11.14 -0.98
C ILE A 63 -3.97 10.57 0.16
N GLY A 64 -4.40 9.44 0.74
CA GLY A 64 -3.62 8.72 1.75
C GLY A 64 -2.22 8.35 1.24
N THR A 65 -2.12 7.82 0.03
CA THR A 65 -0.86 7.43 -0.62
C THR A 65 0.08 8.64 -0.79
N ILE A 66 -0.44 9.78 -1.25
CA ILE A 66 0.35 11.01 -1.41
C ILE A 66 0.89 11.47 -0.05
N LEU A 67 0.05 11.55 0.96
CA LEU A 67 0.46 11.96 2.31
C LEU A 67 1.46 10.98 2.92
N GLY A 68 1.23 9.68 2.77
CA GLY A 68 2.15 8.64 3.19
C GLY A 68 3.53 8.79 2.56
N ALA A 69 3.59 8.99 1.26
CA ALA A 69 4.85 9.17 0.53
C ALA A 69 5.63 10.43 1.00
N ILE A 70 4.94 11.55 1.25
CA ILE A 70 5.56 12.80 1.73
C ILE A 70 6.21 12.61 3.10
N VAL A 71 5.53 11.90 4.00
CA VAL A 71 6.00 11.73 5.39
C VAL A 71 7.03 10.60 5.51
N ALA A 72 7.00 9.63 4.59
CA ALA A 72 7.81 8.41 4.62
C ALA A 72 9.31 8.66 4.78
N GLY A 73 9.86 9.60 4.02
CA GLY A 73 11.29 9.93 4.05
C GLY A 73 11.72 10.40 5.43
N ARG A 74 11.01 11.37 6.00
CA ARG A 74 11.33 11.91 7.34
C ARG A 74 11.23 10.85 8.44
N LEU A 75 10.20 10.00 8.39
CA LEU A 75 10.05 8.91 9.36
C LEU A 75 11.18 7.89 9.22
N ALA A 76 11.53 7.52 7.99
CA ALA A 76 12.60 6.58 7.72
C ALA A 76 13.99 7.09 8.14
N ASP A 77 14.21 8.40 8.03
CA ASP A 77 15.46 9.04 8.47
C ASP A 77 15.54 9.14 9.99
N HIS A 78 14.42 9.39 10.68
CA HIS A 78 14.38 9.55 12.12
C HIS A 78 14.38 8.23 12.89
N PHE A 79 13.53 7.29 12.49
CA PHE A 79 13.35 6.00 13.20
C PHE A 79 14.13 4.85 12.57
N GLY A 80 14.70 5.05 11.37
CA GLY A 80 15.36 4.01 10.60
C GLY A 80 14.39 3.25 9.67
N ARG A 81 14.94 2.71 8.58
CA ARG A 81 14.14 2.08 7.51
C ARG A 81 13.40 0.82 7.97
N LYS A 82 14.08 -0.02 8.74
CA LYS A 82 13.53 -1.32 9.15
C LYS A 82 12.32 -1.22 10.11
N PRO A 83 12.36 -0.41 11.19
CA PRO A 83 11.18 -0.20 12.03
C PRO A 83 10.02 0.43 11.28
N VAL A 84 10.30 1.37 10.39
CA VAL A 84 9.25 2.02 9.59
C VAL A 84 8.57 1.02 8.67
N LEU A 85 9.30 0.13 8.00
CA LEU A 85 8.71 -0.95 7.20
C LEU A 85 7.82 -1.88 8.03
N PHE A 86 8.19 -2.16 9.26
CA PHE A 86 7.36 -2.95 10.17
C PHE A 86 6.03 -2.24 10.50
N TRP A 87 6.08 -0.95 10.83
CA TRP A 87 4.90 -0.14 11.09
C TRP A 87 4.01 0.03 9.87
N ILE A 88 4.60 0.16 8.67
CA ILE A 88 3.87 0.16 7.39
C ILE A 88 3.07 -1.12 7.23
N GLY A 89 3.69 -2.28 7.50
CA GLY A 89 3.01 -3.57 7.44
C GLY A 89 1.82 -3.67 8.40
N ILE A 90 1.96 -3.18 9.62
CA ILE A 90 0.86 -3.12 10.60
C ILE A 90 -0.24 -2.19 10.12
N LEU A 91 0.11 -0.98 9.70
CA LEU A 91 -0.85 0.03 9.25
C LEU A 91 -1.68 -0.46 8.05
N PHE A 92 -1.00 -1.06 7.07
CA PHE A 92 -1.66 -1.66 5.92
C PHE A 92 -2.53 -2.86 6.32
N GLY A 93 -2.01 -3.76 7.16
CA GLY A 93 -2.74 -4.93 7.63
C GLY A 93 -4.00 -4.56 8.41
N VAL A 94 -3.91 -3.59 9.31
CA VAL A 94 -5.08 -3.07 10.05
C VAL A 94 -6.07 -2.41 9.10
N GLY A 95 -5.59 -1.57 8.17
CA GLY A 95 -6.44 -0.93 7.16
C GLY A 95 -7.19 -1.96 6.31
N ALA A 96 -6.50 -2.98 5.81
CA ALA A 96 -7.09 -4.02 4.98
C ALA A 96 -8.10 -4.87 5.76
N LEU A 97 -7.77 -5.31 6.98
CA LEU A 97 -8.68 -6.10 7.82
C LEU A 97 -9.92 -5.30 8.20
N ALA A 98 -9.75 -4.05 8.61
CA ALA A 98 -10.88 -3.21 8.98
C ALA A 98 -11.78 -2.90 7.77
N THR A 99 -11.19 -2.69 6.60
CA THR A 99 -11.95 -2.52 5.35
C THR A 99 -12.73 -3.79 4.98
N ALA A 100 -12.11 -4.97 5.15
CA ALA A 100 -12.76 -6.26 4.89
C ALA A 100 -13.90 -6.57 5.88
N LEU A 101 -13.80 -6.06 7.11
CA LEU A 101 -14.81 -6.22 8.16
C LEU A 101 -15.78 -5.03 8.23
N ALA A 102 -15.73 -4.11 7.26
CA ALA A 102 -16.61 -2.95 7.25
C ALA A 102 -18.09 -3.40 7.24
N PRO A 103 -18.92 -2.82 8.11
CA PRO A 103 -20.33 -3.19 8.17
C PRO A 103 -21.03 -2.86 6.85
N THR A 104 -21.87 -3.79 6.39
CA THR A 104 -22.72 -3.57 5.21
C THR A 104 -23.90 -2.65 5.61
N PRO A 105 -24.22 -1.65 4.80
CA PRO A 105 -25.37 -0.81 5.10
C PRO A 105 -26.67 -1.56 4.85
N ASP A 106 -27.69 -1.28 5.68
CA ASP A 106 -29.05 -1.67 5.36
C ASP A 106 -29.55 -0.77 4.23
N LEU A 107 -29.88 -1.36 3.08
CA LEU A 107 -30.44 -0.64 1.95
C LEU A 107 -31.96 -0.50 2.13
N VAL A 108 -32.44 0.75 2.17
CA VAL A 108 -33.87 1.08 2.26
C VAL A 108 -34.34 1.64 0.93
N ALA A 109 -35.55 1.31 0.54
CA ALA A 109 -36.17 1.91 -0.62
C ALA A 109 -36.41 3.40 -0.34
N GLY A 110 -35.68 4.25 -1.04
CA GLY A 110 -35.87 5.71 -0.99
C GLY A 110 -37.06 6.20 -1.82
N ALA A 111 -37.37 7.48 -1.66
CA ALA A 111 -38.39 8.12 -2.45
C ALA A 111 -38.04 8.06 -3.94
N GLY A 112 -38.91 7.44 -4.76
CA GLY A 112 -38.66 7.23 -6.18
C GLY A 112 -38.14 5.84 -6.58
N GLY A 113 -38.07 4.87 -5.63
CA GLY A 113 -37.68 3.48 -5.91
C GLY A 113 -36.17 3.25 -6.00
N ALA A 114 -35.35 4.27 -5.76
CA ALA A 114 -33.89 4.12 -5.65
C ALA A 114 -33.55 3.52 -4.30
N MET A 115 -32.65 2.51 -4.28
CA MET A 115 -32.08 1.99 -3.05
C MET A 115 -31.09 3.00 -2.47
N THR A 116 -31.28 3.38 -1.20
CA THR A 116 -30.38 4.28 -0.47
C THR A 116 -29.87 3.60 0.79
N ALA A 117 -28.63 3.88 1.17
CA ALA A 117 -28.08 3.39 2.42
C ALA A 117 -28.78 4.07 3.60
N SER A 118 -29.26 3.30 4.56
CA SER A 118 -29.96 3.78 5.76
C SER A 118 -29.06 4.63 6.66
N SER A 119 -27.73 4.47 6.56
CA SER A 119 -26.76 5.20 7.39
C SER A 119 -25.47 5.46 6.59
N SER A 120 -24.88 6.63 6.76
CA SER A 120 -23.56 6.97 6.21
C SER A 120 -22.40 6.36 6.99
N MET A 121 -22.65 5.84 8.20
CA MET A 121 -21.63 5.26 9.09
C MET A 121 -20.80 4.15 8.41
N PRO A 122 -21.39 3.15 7.75
CA PRO A 122 -20.62 2.08 7.13
C PRO A 122 -19.64 2.59 6.08
N ILE A 123 -20.04 3.55 5.24
CA ILE A 123 -19.19 4.09 4.20
C ILE A 123 -18.07 4.98 4.78
N THR A 124 -18.36 5.76 5.80
CA THR A 124 -17.35 6.59 6.48
C THR A 124 -16.29 5.71 7.13
N PHE A 125 -16.70 4.63 7.81
CA PHE A 125 -15.78 3.64 8.37
C PHE A 125 -14.88 3.06 7.28
N PHE A 126 -15.46 2.59 6.18
CA PHE A 126 -14.73 2.08 5.03
C PHE A 126 -13.71 3.10 4.49
N MET A 127 -14.11 4.35 4.29
CA MET A 127 -13.24 5.41 3.78
C MET A 127 -12.07 5.72 4.72
N VAL A 128 -12.28 5.78 6.03
CA VAL A 128 -11.22 6.04 7.01
C VAL A 128 -10.15 4.96 6.95
N PHE A 129 -10.53 3.69 6.94
CA PHE A 129 -9.55 2.61 6.87
C PHE A 129 -8.93 2.48 5.49
N ARG A 130 -9.64 2.85 4.44
CA ARG A 130 -9.10 2.96 3.09
C ARG A 130 -8.03 4.06 3.00
N PHE A 131 -8.25 5.20 3.63
CA PHE A 131 -7.25 6.26 3.76
C PHE A 131 -6.01 5.77 4.51
N LEU A 132 -6.17 5.11 5.66
CA LEU A 132 -5.06 4.57 6.44
C LEU A 132 -4.26 3.51 5.66
N GLY A 133 -4.95 2.62 4.95
CA GLY A 133 -4.31 1.68 4.04
C GLY A 133 -3.50 2.40 2.96
N GLY A 134 -4.07 3.44 2.34
CA GLY A 134 -3.40 4.30 1.38
C GLY A 134 -2.13 4.93 1.93
N VAL A 135 -2.16 5.46 3.16
CA VAL A 135 -0.96 6.01 3.83
C VAL A 135 0.14 4.95 3.94
N GLY A 136 -0.22 3.73 4.37
CA GLY A 136 0.73 2.61 4.46
C GLY A 136 1.36 2.26 3.10
N VAL A 137 0.54 2.20 2.05
CA VAL A 137 0.98 1.97 0.67
C VAL A 137 1.93 3.06 0.20
N GLY A 138 1.58 4.34 0.41
CA GLY A 138 2.42 5.48 0.04
C GLY A 138 3.77 5.48 0.77
N MET A 139 3.78 5.18 2.06
CA MET A 139 5.03 5.03 2.80
C MET A 139 5.88 3.87 2.27
N SER A 140 5.26 2.73 1.93
CA SER A 140 5.96 1.56 1.39
C SER A 140 6.63 1.86 0.05
N SER A 141 5.95 2.60 -0.84
CA SER A 141 6.48 2.94 -2.17
C SER A 141 7.79 3.73 -2.12
N VAL A 142 8.03 4.47 -1.04
CA VAL A 142 9.26 5.24 -0.81
C VAL A 142 10.29 4.43 -0.03
N VAL A 143 9.89 3.83 1.11
CA VAL A 143 10.84 3.21 2.05
C VAL A 143 11.37 1.88 1.53
N ALA A 144 10.58 1.07 0.85
CA ALA A 144 10.98 -0.25 0.38
C ALA A 144 12.09 -0.19 -0.68
N PRO A 145 12.04 0.66 -1.72
CA PRO A 145 13.15 0.82 -2.67
C PRO A 145 14.42 1.38 -2.01
N ILE A 146 14.28 2.36 -1.12
CA ILE A 146 15.42 2.96 -0.40
C ILE A 146 16.12 1.89 0.44
N TYR A 147 15.36 1.17 1.28
CA TYR A 147 15.92 0.09 2.10
C TYR A 147 16.61 -0.97 1.25
N THR A 148 15.98 -1.40 0.15
CA THR A 148 16.55 -2.37 -0.76
C THR A 148 17.85 -1.87 -1.39
N ALA A 149 17.91 -0.59 -1.78
CA ALA A 149 19.11 0.02 -2.34
C ALA A 149 20.26 0.12 -1.33
N GLU A 150 19.97 0.37 -0.05
CA GLU A 150 20.95 0.49 1.02
C GLU A 150 21.58 -0.87 1.39
N ILE A 151 20.78 -1.95 1.44
CA ILE A 151 21.28 -3.28 1.82
C ILE A 151 21.90 -4.05 0.66
N ALA A 152 21.57 -3.68 -0.59
CA ALA A 152 21.99 -4.41 -1.78
C ALA A 152 23.44 -4.11 -2.17
N PRO A 153 24.29 -5.13 -2.42
CA PRO A 153 25.59 -4.94 -3.02
C PRO A 153 25.50 -4.24 -4.36
N ALA A 154 26.46 -3.36 -4.68
CA ALA A 154 26.46 -2.54 -5.90
C ALA A 154 26.17 -3.34 -7.18
N ARG A 155 26.68 -4.58 -7.27
CA ARG A 155 26.54 -5.46 -8.44
C ARG A 155 25.09 -5.87 -8.74
N VAL A 156 24.24 -6.02 -7.73
CA VAL A 156 22.87 -6.54 -7.86
C VAL A 156 21.81 -5.51 -7.44
N ARG A 157 22.22 -4.33 -6.97
CA ARG A 157 21.33 -3.28 -6.45
C ARG A 157 20.21 -2.92 -7.43
N GLY A 158 20.55 -2.64 -8.68
CA GLY A 158 19.55 -2.29 -9.70
C GLY A 158 18.52 -3.39 -9.94
N ARG A 159 18.94 -4.66 -9.92
CA ARG A 159 18.03 -5.81 -10.08
C ARG A 159 17.08 -5.95 -8.88
N LEU A 160 17.58 -5.78 -7.66
CA LEU A 160 16.77 -5.91 -6.45
C LEU A 160 15.80 -4.74 -6.29
N VAL A 161 16.20 -3.51 -6.61
CA VAL A 161 15.30 -2.37 -6.64
C VAL A 161 14.27 -2.52 -7.76
N GLY A 162 14.68 -2.99 -8.94
CA GLY A 162 13.79 -3.32 -10.05
C GLY A 162 12.72 -4.35 -9.68
N LEU A 163 13.05 -5.33 -8.83
CA LEU A 163 12.08 -6.31 -8.31
C LEU A 163 10.96 -5.64 -7.51
N VAL A 164 11.29 -4.63 -6.70
CA VAL A 164 10.28 -3.86 -5.95
C VAL A 164 9.33 -3.16 -6.91
N GLN A 165 9.87 -2.52 -7.95
CA GLN A 165 9.05 -1.83 -8.96
C GLN A 165 8.22 -2.80 -9.80
N PHE A 166 8.78 -3.94 -10.14
CA PHE A 166 8.06 -5.00 -10.86
C PHE A 166 6.83 -5.45 -10.07
N ASN A 167 6.97 -5.68 -8.78
CA ASN A 167 5.87 -6.09 -7.90
C ASN A 167 4.77 -5.03 -7.72
N ILE A 168 5.06 -3.75 -7.98
CA ILE A 168 4.04 -2.69 -7.97
C ILE A 168 3.11 -2.80 -9.19
N VAL A 169 3.67 -3.22 -10.33
CA VAL A 169 2.94 -3.22 -11.61
C VAL A 169 2.24 -4.56 -11.88
N PHE A 170 2.77 -5.66 -11.33
CA PHE A 170 2.29 -7.01 -11.58
C PHE A 170 1.14 -7.38 -10.64
#